data_585784aa74d0a1e9b65dc516a846a0e3
#
_entry.id   585784aa74d0a1e9b65dc516a846a0e3
#
_cell.length_a   1.000
_cell.length_b   1.000
_cell.length_c   1.000
_cell.angle_alpha   90.00
_cell.angle_beta   90.00
_cell.angle_gamma   90.00
#
_symmetry.space_group_name_H-M   'P 1'
#
loop_
_entity.id
_entity.type
_entity.pdbx_description
1 polymer ?
#
loop_
_entity_poly.entity_id
_entity_poly.type
_entity_poly.pdbx_seq_one_letter_code
_entity_poly.pdbx_strand_id
1 'polypeptide(L)'
;MSRSRIAFLALAGTLLVAAGAPPAFAEDGFGPRTEVSLMGGAQALNKNDTALPDRFINVPVVGSVAYQFTPRFAAEGEFTWMIPVSQNVDLGSGVSADRKTPDVLAYQAGLRASFPTSSVTPYLAAGAGAVTFLSNSDSDRLPQLSKSETAFAVNFGAGLTYGLSERFALRADVRELVAFPKDGAAGLSDASGADQIWMERGTVGLAYRF
;
A
#
# COMPACT_ATOMS: atom_id res chain seq x y z
N MET A 1 -9.02 1.94 19.97
CA MET A 1 -9.28 1.97 18.52
C MET A 1 -9.55 3.40 18.12
N SER A 2 -8.66 4.03 17.37
CA SER A 2 -8.77 5.46 16.99
C SER A 2 -9.91 5.65 15.99
N ARG A 3 -10.72 6.72 16.20
CA ARG A 3 -11.86 7.09 15.34
C ARG A 3 -11.49 7.33 13.86
N SER A 4 -10.21 7.56 13.55
CA SER A 4 -9.72 7.77 12.19
C SER A 4 -9.61 6.48 11.35
N ARG A 5 -9.51 5.29 11.95
CA ARG A 5 -9.47 4.01 11.22
C ARG A 5 -10.83 3.68 10.56
N ILE A 6 -11.92 4.19 11.14
CA ILE A 6 -13.28 3.99 10.60
C ILE A 6 -13.55 4.86 9.38
N ALA A 7 -12.93 6.04 9.28
CA ALA A 7 -13.15 6.97 8.18
C ALA A 7 -12.55 6.49 6.84
N PHE A 8 -11.41 5.77 6.87
CA PHE A 8 -10.79 5.23 5.66
C PHE A 8 -11.57 4.03 5.10
N LEU A 9 -12.10 3.17 5.97
CA LEU A 9 -12.98 2.06 5.57
C LEU A 9 -14.33 2.53 5.00
N ALA A 10 -14.84 3.68 5.49
CA ALA A 10 -16.09 4.25 4.98
C ALA A 10 -15.94 4.87 3.57
N LEU A 11 -14.76 5.39 3.22
CA LEU A 11 -14.51 5.97 1.90
C LEU A 11 -14.43 4.87 0.81
N ALA A 12 -13.95 3.68 1.13
CA ALA A 12 -13.94 2.53 0.23
C ALA A 12 -15.35 2.00 -0.09
N GLY A 13 -16.31 2.19 0.83
CA GLY A 13 -17.70 1.75 0.65
C GLY A 13 -18.54 2.67 -0.25
N THR A 14 -18.19 3.94 -0.38
CA THR A 14 -19.04 4.93 -1.09
C THR A 14 -18.74 5.03 -2.58
N LEU A 15 -17.64 4.46 -3.07
CA LEU A 15 -17.26 4.49 -4.50
C LEU A 15 -18.01 3.44 -5.36
N LEU A 16 -18.90 2.66 -4.77
CA LEU A 16 -19.53 1.48 -5.42
C LEU A 16 -20.81 1.79 -6.23
N VAL A 17 -21.27 3.03 -6.36
CA VAL A 17 -22.66 3.30 -6.80
C VAL A 17 -22.80 4.01 -8.15
N ALA A 18 -21.76 4.32 -8.89
CA ALA A 18 -21.87 5.12 -10.12
C ALA A 18 -21.22 4.51 -11.37
N ALA A 19 -21.41 3.21 -11.63
CA ALA A 19 -20.93 2.63 -12.89
C ALA A 19 -22.12 2.08 -13.70
N GLY A 20 -22.47 2.80 -14.75
CA GLY A 20 -23.37 2.32 -15.79
C GLY A 20 -22.83 1.03 -16.45
N ALA A 21 -23.73 0.17 -16.92
CA ALA A 21 -23.41 -1.15 -17.43
C ALA A 21 -22.41 -1.10 -18.61
N PRO A 22 -21.29 -1.80 -18.53
CA PRO A 22 -20.37 -2.00 -19.63
C PRO A 22 -20.64 -3.30 -20.39
N PRO A 23 -19.90 -3.54 -21.49
CA PRO A 23 -20.06 -4.73 -22.30
C PRO A 23 -19.76 -6.01 -21.51
N ALA A 24 -20.65 -6.99 -21.64
CA ALA A 24 -20.47 -8.32 -21.13
C ALA A 24 -19.24 -8.94 -21.86
N PHE A 25 -18.19 -9.23 -21.13
CA PHE A 25 -17.13 -10.07 -21.64
C PHE A 25 -17.62 -11.50 -21.67
N ALA A 26 -17.65 -12.09 -22.88
CA ALA A 26 -18.05 -13.46 -23.08
C ALA A 26 -17.14 -14.43 -22.31
N GLU A 27 -17.76 -15.40 -21.72
CA GLU A 27 -17.15 -16.49 -20.94
C GLU A 27 -16.56 -17.55 -21.89
N ASP A 28 -15.55 -17.16 -22.67
CA ASP A 28 -14.84 -18.07 -23.58
C ASP A 28 -13.48 -18.45 -22.99
N GLY A 29 -13.42 -19.70 -22.50
CA GLY A 29 -12.17 -20.41 -22.25
C GLY A 29 -11.25 -19.77 -21.21
N PHE A 30 -11.48 -20.08 -19.91
CA PHE A 30 -10.54 -19.70 -18.86
C PHE A 30 -9.14 -20.31 -19.16
N GLY A 31 -8.24 -19.45 -19.62
CA GLY A 31 -6.80 -19.71 -19.66
C GLY A 31 -6.08 -18.92 -18.57
N PRO A 32 -4.93 -19.40 -18.09
CA PRO A 32 -4.12 -18.62 -17.14
C PRO A 32 -3.75 -17.28 -17.76
N ARG A 33 -4.03 -16.19 -17.04
CA ARG A 33 -3.76 -14.83 -17.51
C ARG A 33 -2.75 -14.15 -16.60
N THR A 34 -1.79 -13.49 -17.21
CA THR A 34 -0.82 -12.65 -16.51
C THR A 34 -1.29 -11.19 -16.59
N GLU A 35 -1.30 -10.51 -15.48
CA GLU A 35 -1.60 -9.08 -15.37
C GLU A 35 -0.39 -8.36 -14.78
N VAL A 36 0.05 -7.29 -15.41
CA VAL A 36 1.07 -6.38 -14.89
C VAL A 36 0.40 -5.04 -14.60
N SER A 37 0.65 -4.45 -13.44
CA SER A 37 0.10 -3.14 -13.11
C SER A 37 1.15 -2.16 -12.62
N LEU A 38 0.89 -0.87 -12.88
CA LEU A 38 1.64 0.27 -12.36
C LEU A 38 0.65 1.25 -11.75
N MET A 39 0.84 1.56 -10.46
CA MET A 39 -0.07 2.39 -9.69
C MET A 39 0.70 3.44 -8.89
N GLY A 40 0.04 4.53 -8.56
CA GLY A 40 0.53 5.57 -7.67
C GLY A 40 -0.58 6.08 -6.77
N GLY A 41 -0.23 6.82 -5.73
CA GLY A 41 -1.24 7.32 -4.81
C GLY A 41 -0.68 8.00 -3.57
N ALA A 42 -1.28 7.75 -2.44
CA ALA A 42 -0.86 8.27 -1.14
C ALA A 42 -0.77 7.13 -0.12
N GLN A 43 0.21 7.24 0.75
CA GLN A 43 0.41 6.33 1.87
C GLN A 43 0.66 7.12 3.14
N ALA A 44 -0.07 6.77 4.20
CA ALA A 44 0.14 7.29 5.54
C ALA A 44 0.91 6.27 6.38
N LEU A 45 1.96 6.74 7.03
CA LEU A 45 2.72 5.98 8.01
C LEU A 45 2.20 6.36 9.40
N ASN A 46 1.64 5.40 10.13
CA ASN A 46 1.19 5.57 11.51
C ASN A 46 2.24 4.99 12.47
N LYS A 47 2.79 5.83 13.32
CA LYS A 47 3.63 5.42 14.44
C LYS A 47 2.96 5.84 15.74
N ASN A 48 2.87 4.93 16.70
CA ASN A 48 2.32 5.20 18.03
C ASN A 48 3.35 5.89 18.96
N ASP A 49 4.33 6.58 18.41
CA ASP A 49 5.37 7.25 19.16
C ASP A 49 5.00 8.71 19.42
N THR A 50 5.11 9.16 20.66
CA THR A 50 4.83 10.55 21.10
C THR A 50 5.84 11.56 20.56
N ALA A 51 6.96 11.14 20.02
CA ALA A 51 8.02 11.99 19.49
C ALA A 51 7.90 12.31 18.00
N LEU A 52 6.98 11.67 17.27
CA LEU A 52 6.75 11.90 15.84
C LEU A 52 5.32 12.39 15.60
N PRO A 53 5.10 13.28 14.63
CA PRO A 53 3.74 13.67 14.24
C PRO A 53 2.94 12.45 13.83
N ASP A 54 1.67 12.45 14.17
CA ASP A 54 0.74 11.31 14.04
C ASP A 54 0.59 10.73 12.64
N ARG A 55 1.08 11.41 11.59
CA ARG A 55 0.98 10.94 10.21
C ARG A 55 2.02 11.56 9.31
N PHE A 56 2.92 10.74 8.79
CA PHE A 56 3.72 11.09 7.62
C PHE A 56 3.05 10.55 6.35
N ILE A 57 2.93 11.42 5.34
CA ILE A 57 2.40 11.05 4.04
C ILE A 57 3.57 10.83 3.08
N ASN A 58 3.54 9.71 2.38
CA ASN A 58 4.48 9.35 1.32
C ASN A 58 3.72 9.16 0.00
N VAL A 59 4.43 9.27 -1.11
CA VAL A 59 3.91 8.95 -2.44
C VAL A 59 4.38 7.54 -2.83
N PRO A 60 3.51 6.53 -2.79
CA PRO A 60 3.86 5.19 -3.23
C PRO A 60 3.84 5.10 -4.76
N VAL A 61 4.86 4.45 -5.32
CA VAL A 61 4.87 3.93 -6.68
C VAL A 61 4.86 2.41 -6.57
N VAL A 62 3.84 1.78 -7.15
CA VAL A 62 3.57 0.35 -6.99
C VAL A 62 3.61 -0.34 -8.34
N GLY A 63 4.49 -1.32 -8.49
CA GLY A 63 4.50 -2.27 -9.59
C GLY A 63 4.03 -3.64 -9.11
N SER A 64 3.12 -4.30 -9.84
CA SER A 64 2.73 -5.66 -9.50
C SER A 64 2.62 -6.56 -10.73
N VAL A 65 2.84 -7.85 -10.49
CA VAL A 65 2.59 -8.92 -11.45
C VAL A 65 1.66 -9.93 -10.80
N ALA A 66 0.55 -10.22 -11.45
CA ALA A 66 -0.41 -11.22 -10.98
C ALA A 66 -0.59 -12.33 -12.02
N TYR A 67 -0.60 -13.56 -11.54
CA TYR A 67 -0.89 -14.73 -12.32
C TYR A 67 -2.20 -15.34 -11.86
N GLN A 68 -3.21 -15.27 -12.71
CA GLN A 68 -4.55 -15.78 -12.45
C GLN A 68 -4.62 -17.27 -12.79
N PHE A 69 -4.75 -18.11 -11.78
CA PHE A 69 -4.80 -19.56 -11.93
C PHE A 69 -6.23 -20.14 -11.86
N THR A 70 -7.20 -19.34 -11.42
CA THR A 70 -8.63 -19.63 -11.54
C THR A 70 -9.40 -18.35 -11.91
N PRO A 71 -10.68 -18.42 -12.33
CA PRO A 71 -11.48 -17.21 -12.61
C PRO A 71 -11.55 -16.22 -11.43
N ARG A 72 -11.32 -16.68 -10.22
CA ARG A 72 -11.46 -15.89 -9.00
C ARG A 72 -10.16 -15.67 -8.25
N PHE A 73 -9.12 -16.49 -8.46
CA PHE A 73 -7.90 -16.42 -7.67
C PHE A 73 -6.66 -16.16 -8.52
N ALA A 74 -5.81 -15.28 -8.03
CA ALA A 74 -4.50 -14.99 -8.60
C ALA A 74 -3.44 -14.97 -7.50
N ALA A 75 -2.23 -15.43 -7.86
CA ALA A 75 -1.02 -15.13 -7.11
C ALA A 75 -0.51 -13.75 -7.55
N GLU A 76 -0.13 -12.90 -6.61
CA GLU A 76 0.35 -11.55 -6.89
C GLU A 76 1.71 -11.32 -6.23
N GLY A 77 2.67 -10.83 -7.01
CA GLY A 77 3.92 -10.25 -6.52
C GLY A 77 3.85 -8.73 -6.64
N GLU A 78 4.23 -8.01 -5.61
CA GLU A 78 4.16 -6.55 -5.57
C GLU A 78 5.48 -5.96 -5.07
N PHE A 79 5.93 -4.91 -5.75
CA PHE A 79 7.00 -4.03 -5.32
C PHE A 79 6.44 -2.64 -5.12
N THR A 80 6.73 -2.03 -3.96
CA THR A 80 6.33 -0.66 -3.65
C THR A 80 7.56 0.16 -3.26
N TRP A 81 7.74 1.30 -3.92
CA TRP A 81 8.66 2.34 -3.50
C TRP A 81 7.86 3.50 -2.91
N MET A 82 8.06 3.77 -1.62
CA MET A 82 7.41 4.85 -0.89
C MET A 82 8.34 6.06 -0.85
N ILE A 83 8.05 7.02 -1.71
CA ILE A 83 8.85 8.25 -1.86
C ILE A 83 8.42 9.22 -0.76
N PRO A 84 9.34 9.65 0.13
CA PRO A 84 9.01 10.55 1.22
C PRO A 84 8.74 11.97 0.72
N VAL A 85 7.72 12.60 1.31
CA VAL A 85 7.36 14.00 1.04
C VAL A 85 7.74 14.86 2.24
N SER A 86 8.28 16.05 1.98
CA SER A 86 8.59 17.03 3.02
C SER A 86 7.31 17.54 3.68
N GLN A 87 7.25 17.47 5.00
CA GLN A 87 6.11 17.91 5.77
C GLN A 87 6.59 18.82 6.90
N ASN A 88 5.85 19.89 7.14
CA ASN A 88 6.12 20.81 8.24
C ASN A 88 5.63 20.19 9.56
N VAL A 89 6.55 20.01 10.48
CA VAL A 89 6.31 19.38 11.77
C VAL A 89 6.50 20.42 12.85
N ASP A 90 5.50 20.56 13.74
CA ASP A 90 5.62 21.37 14.94
C ASP A 90 6.43 20.58 15.99
N LEU A 91 7.62 21.12 16.32
CA LEU A 91 8.51 20.52 17.32
C LEU A 91 8.23 21.02 18.74
N GLY A 92 7.14 21.74 18.93
CA GLY A 92 6.78 22.39 20.20
C GLY A 92 7.45 23.76 20.37
N SER A 93 6.97 24.54 21.35
CA SER A 93 7.47 25.88 21.65
C SER A 93 7.41 26.88 20.49
N GLY A 94 6.53 26.68 19.49
CA GLY A 94 6.38 27.53 18.32
C GLY A 94 7.50 27.38 17.29
N VAL A 95 8.30 26.32 17.38
CA VAL A 95 9.33 25.96 16.41
C VAL A 95 8.78 24.89 15.48
N SER A 96 8.73 25.18 14.19
CA SER A 96 8.39 24.19 13.17
C SER A 96 9.58 23.94 12.24
N ALA A 97 9.71 22.72 11.75
CA ALA A 97 10.74 22.34 10.79
C ALA A 97 10.20 21.35 9.76
N ASP A 98 10.73 21.45 8.54
CA ASP A 98 10.41 20.50 7.48
C ASP A 98 11.12 19.17 7.74
N ARG A 99 10.35 18.08 7.72
CA ARG A 99 10.83 16.72 7.98
C ARG A 99 10.28 15.76 6.95
N LYS A 100 11.04 14.67 6.70
CA LYS A 100 10.69 13.55 5.81
C LYS A 100 10.91 12.24 6.52
N THR A 101 10.16 11.20 6.13
CA THR A 101 10.50 9.83 6.51
C THR A 101 11.71 9.32 5.70
N PRO A 102 12.38 8.23 6.11
CA PRO A 102 13.27 7.49 5.22
C PRO A 102 12.55 7.02 3.96
N ASP A 103 13.29 6.76 2.89
CA ASP A 103 12.75 6.01 1.75
C ASP A 103 12.45 4.58 2.21
N VAL A 104 11.30 4.06 1.77
CA VAL A 104 10.85 2.73 2.18
C VAL A 104 10.56 1.89 0.94
N LEU A 105 11.13 0.70 0.90
CA LEU A 105 10.87 -0.30 -0.14
C LEU A 105 10.10 -1.46 0.45
N ALA A 106 9.04 -1.93 -0.23
CA ALA A 106 8.31 -3.12 0.17
C ALA A 106 8.28 -4.16 -0.96
N TYR A 107 8.48 -5.41 -0.61
CA TYR A 107 8.43 -6.57 -1.50
C TYR A 107 7.44 -7.57 -0.92
N GLN A 108 6.38 -7.84 -1.65
CA GLN A 108 5.26 -8.63 -1.14
C GLN A 108 4.89 -9.73 -2.12
N ALA A 109 4.50 -10.89 -1.61
CA ALA A 109 3.86 -11.93 -2.37
C ALA A 109 2.56 -12.34 -1.66
N GLY A 110 1.50 -12.63 -2.42
CA GLY A 110 0.22 -12.91 -1.82
C GLY A 110 -0.80 -13.49 -2.81
N LEU A 111 -2.03 -13.50 -2.35
CA LEU A 111 -3.17 -13.96 -3.11
C LEU A 111 -4.19 -12.83 -3.27
N ARG A 112 -4.83 -12.81 -4.43
CA ARG A 112 -5.95 -11.95 -4.75
C ARG A 112 -7.16 -12.79 -5.08
N ALA A 113 -8.30 -12.55 -4.36
CA ALA A 113 -9.59 -13.15 -4.61
C ALA A 113 -10.49 -12.13 -5.30
N SER A 114 -10.90 -12.39 -6.53
CA SER A 114 -11.69 -11.50 -7.38
C SER A 114 -13.15 -11.95 -7.46
N PHE A 115 -14.06 -11.00 -7.47
CA PHE A 115 -15.51 -11.20 -7.53
C PHE A 115 -16.08 -10.49 -8.76
N PRO A 116 -15.93 -11.05 -9.97
CA PRO A 116 -16.35 -10.40 -11.20
C PRO A 116 -17.84 -10.06 -11.18
N THR A 117 -18.16 -8.82 -11.55
CA THR A 117 -19.52 -8.38 -11.90
C THR A 117 -19.52 -7.94 -13.35
N SER A 118 -20.63 -7.40 -13.86
CA SER A 118 -20.75 -7.03 -15.28
C SER A 118 -19.72 -5.97 -15.73
N SER A 119 -19.24 -5.11 -14.83
CA SER A 119 -18.42 -3.93 -15.21
C SER A 119 -17.17 -3.78 -14.41
N VAL A 120 -17.30 -4.07 -13.14
CA VAL A 120 -16.27 -3.84 -12.14
C VAL A 120 -15.96 -5.16 -11.51
N THR A 121 -14.69 -5.43 -11.27
CA THR A 121 -14.26 -6.61 -10.54
C THR A 121 -13.72 -6.18 -9.19
N PRO A 122 -14.53 -6.21 -8.12
CA PRO A 122 -14.02 -6.07 -6.77
C PRO A 122 -13.09 -7.23 -6.43
N TYR A 123 -12.11 -6.97 -5.58
CA TYR A 123 -11.22 -8.02 -5.08
C TYR A 123 -10.78 -7.75 -3.64
N LEU A 124 -10.39 -8.82 -2.98
CA LEU A 124 -9.65 -8.80 -1.73
C LEU A 124 -8.24 -9.32 -2.00
N ALA A 125 -7.26 -8.77 -1.31
CA ALA A 125 -5.88 -9.20 -1.41
C ALA A 125 -5.28 -9.34 -0.01
N ALA A 126 -4.41 -10.34 0.15
CA ALA A 126 -3.61 -10.52 1.34
C ALA A 126 -2.28 -11.15 0.97
N GLY A 127 -1.22 -10.78 1.69
CA GLY A 127 0.12 -11.26 1.40
C GLY A 127 1.09 -11.03 2.56
N ALA A 128 2.30 -11.48 2.33
CA ALA A 128 3.42 -11.29 3.24
C ALA A 128 4.70 -11.01 2.45
N GLY A 129 5.69 -10.46 3.12
CA GLY A 129 6.98 -10.15 2.51
C GLY A 129 7.89 -9.37 3.45
N ALA A 130 8.59 -8.39 2.91
CA ALA A 130 9.51 -7.58 3.67
C ALA A 130 9.36 -6.10 3.33
N VAL A 131 9.67 -5.26 4.30
CA VAL A 131 9.79 -3.81 4.16
C VAL A 131 11.20 -3.40 4.57
N THR A 132 11.88 -2.66 3.71
CA THR A 132 13.21 -2.12 3.97
C THR A 132 13.14 -0.62 4.11
N PHE A 133 13.50 -0.11 5.27
CA PHE A 133 13.73 1.30 5.55
C PHE A 133 15.18 1.61 5.20
N LEU A 134 15.39 2.52 4.25
CA LEU A 134 16.73 2.83 3.78
C LEU A 134 17.47 3.74 4.77
N SER A 135 18.77 3.50 4.92
CA SER A 135 19.64 4.36 5.69
C SER A 135 19.65 5.78 5.14
N ASN A 136 19.75 6.75 6.02
CA ASN A 136 19.85 8.16 5.66
C ASN A 136 20.69 8.89 6.70
N SER A 137 21.47 9.89 6.26
CA SER A 137 22.26 10.77 7.10
C SER A 137 21.75 12.22 7.10
N ASP A 138 20.65 12.48 6.37
CA ASP A 138 20.12 13.82 6.21
C ASP A 138 19.45 14.29 7.51
N SER A 139 19.73 15.51 7.93
CA SER A 139 19.20 16.07 9.18
C SER A 139 17.70 16.37 9.13
N ASP A 140 17.08 16.36 7.95
CA ASP A 140 15.64 16.57 7.73
C ASP A 140 14.83 15.26 7.77
N ARG A 141 15.51 14.09 7.95
CA ARG A 141 14.87 12.77 8.03
C ARG A 141 14.53 12.38 9.46
N LEU A 142 13.34 11.81 9.63
CA LEU A 142 12.85 11.23 10.89
C LEU A 142 12.24 9.85 10.66
N PRO A 143 12.76 8.80 11.32
CA PRO A 143 14.00 8.75 12.09
C PRO A 143 15.24 8.80 11.19
N GLN A 144 16.37 9.23 11.76
CA GLN A 144 17.68 9.06 11.12
C GLN A 144 18.13 7.62 11.30
N LEU A 145 18.42 6.94 10.20
CA LEU A 145 18.84 5.54 10.21
C LEU A 145 20.29 5.44 9.72
N SER A 146 21.20 5.07 10.61
CA SER A 146 22.61 4.86 10.26
C SER A 146 22.83 3.66 9.33
N LYS A 147 21.88 2.70 9.34
CA LYS A 147 21.88 1.50 8.50
C LYS A 147 20.47 1.22 8.01
N SER A 148 20.38 0.67 6.78
CA SER A 148 19.10 0.18 6.27
C SER A 148 18.63 -1.00 7.11
N GLU A 149 17.33 -1.03 7.39
CA GLU A 149 16.70 -2.07 8.18
C GLU A 149 15.57 -2.71 7.42
N THR A 150 15.56 -4.05 7.45
CA THR A 150 14.51 -4.85 6.80
C THR A 150 13.71 -5.59 7.85
N ALA A 151 12.40 -5.37 7.83
CA ALA A 151 11.43 -5.99 8.70
C ALA A 151 10.53 -6.95 7.90
N PHE A 152 10.09 -8.04 8.54
CA PHE A 152 8.99 -8.83 8.01
C PHE A 152 7.72 -7.99 7.98
N ALA A 153 6.87 -8.19 6.97
CA ALA A 153 5.62 -7.47 6.86
C ALA A 153 4.51 -8.34 6.28
N VAL A 154 3.28 -8.03 6.68
CA VAL A 154 2.07 -8.59 6.09
C VAL A 154 1.24 -7.47 5.49
N ASN A 155 0.47 -7.77 4.45
CA ASN A 155 -0.48 -6.83 3.89
C ASN A 155 -1.85 -7.46 3.71
N PHE A 156 -2.88 -6.64 3.76
CA PHE A 156 -4.24 -7.01 3.41
C PHE A 156 -5.01 -5.78 2.92
N GLY A 157 -5.96 -6.00 2.05
CA GLY A 157 -6.74 -4.90 1.51
C GLY A 157 -7.79 -5.32 0.53
N ALA A 158 -8.38 -4.32 -0.09
CA ALA A 158 -9.41 -4.48 -1.09
C ALA A 158 -9.17 -3.51 -2.26
N GLY A 159 -9.72 -3.85 -3.40
CA GLY A 159 -9.63 -2.99 -4.56
C GLY A 159 -10.72 -3.28 -5.59
N LEU A 160 -10.65 -2.50 -6.65
CA LEU A 160 -11.56 -2.58 -7.79
C LEU A 160 -10.73 -2.59 -9.07
N THR A 161 -11.16 -3.38 -10.03
CA THR A 161 -10.63 -3.34 -11.39
C THR A 161 -11.79 -3.01 -12.34
N TYR A 162 -11.58 -2.03 -13.20
CA TYR A 162 -12.53 -1.63 -14.25
C TYR A 162 -11.90 -1.86 -15.62
N GLY A 163 -12.49 -2.73 -16.43
CA GLY A 163 -12.01 -3.03 -17.78
C GLY A 163 -12.20 -1.83 -18.72
N LEU A 164 -11.12 -1.31 -19.28
CA LEU A 164 -11.13 -0.27 -20.32
C LEU A 164 -11.16 -0.91 -21.72
N SER A 165 -10.53 -2.05 -21.88
CA SER A 165 -10.48 -2.86 -23.08
C SER A 165 -10.18 -4.32 -22.71
N GLU A 166 -10.04 -5.18 -23.71
CA GLU A 166 -9.64 -6.59 -23.48
C GLU A 166 -8.29 -6.71 -22.75
N ARG A 167 -7.36 -5.78 -22.99
CA ARG A 167 -6.01 -5.81 -22.44
C ARG A 167 -5.76 -4.79 -21.33
N PHE A 168 -6.48 -3.67 -21.33
CA PHE A 168 -6.25 -2.59 -20.36
C PHE A 168 -7.38 -2.51 -19.34
N ALA A 169 -7.00 -2.28 -18.10
CA ALA A 169 -7.93 -2.02 -17.01
C ALA A 169 -7.42 -0.89 -16.11
N LEU A 170 -8.35 -0.13 -15.55
CA LEU A 170 -8.07 0.76 -14.43
C LEU A 170 -8.15 -0.05 -13.14
N ARG A 171 -7.19 0.14 -12.25
CA ARG A 171 -7.15 -0.53 -10.95
C ARG A 171 -7.09 0.52 -9.84
N ALA A 172 -7.92 0.35 -8.81
CA ALA A 172 -7.88 1.13 -7.57
C ALA A 172 -7.74 0.16 -6.38
N ASP A 173 -6.91 0.51 -5.41
CA ASP A 173 -6.48 -0.39 -4.36
C ASP A 173 -6.35 0.37 -3.03
N VAL A 174 -6.86 -0.19 -1.95
CA VAL A 174 -6.63 0.28 -0.58
C VAL A 174 -6.06 -0.88 0.21
N ARG A 175 -4.85 -0.70 0.76
CA ARG A 175 -4.15 -1.73 1.53
C ARG A 175 -3.64 -1.19 2.85
N GLU A 176 -3.67 -2.05 3.83
CA GLU A 176 -2.94 -1.94 5.07
C GLU A 176 -1.68 -2.80 4.96
N LEU A 177 -0.54 -2.24 5.31
CA LEU A 177 0.74 -2.91 5.39
C LEU A 177 1.25 -2.80 6.83
N VAL A 178 1.53 -3.93 7.46
CA VAL A 178 2.00 -4.00 8.85
C VAL A 178 3.41 -4.57 8.86
N ALA A 179 4.39 -3.77 9.23
CA ALA A 179 5.77 -4.19 9.40
C ALA A 179 6.06 -4.51 10.87
N PHE A 180 6.89 -5.53 11.08
CA PHE A 180 7.33 -6.03 12.39
C PHE A 180 8.84 -5.82 12.52
N PRO A 181 9.30 -4.64 12.97
CA PRO A 181 10.72 -4.38 13.23
C PRO A 181 11.25 -5.35 14.29
N LYS A 182 12.54 -5.63 14.25
CA LYS A 182 13.20 -6.42 15.29
C LYS A 182 13.49 -5.55 16.51
N ASP A 183 13.47 -6.15 17.70
CA ASP A 183 13.87 -5.49 18.92
C ASP A 183 15.30 -4.92 18.82
N GLY A 184 15.48 -3.68 19.28
CA GLY A 184 16.77 -3.00 19.23
C GLY A 184 17.17 -2.43 17.87
N ALA A 185 16.27 -2.41 16.91
CA ALA A 185 16.46 -1.72 15.64
C ALA A 185 16.52 -0.22 15.87
N ALA A 186 17.72 0.35 15.73
CA ALA A 186 17.97 1.75 16.05
C ALA A 186 17.07 2.70 15.23
N GLY A 187 16.15 3.37 15.89
CA GLY A 187 15.33 4.42 15.33
C GLY A 187 13.95 4.00 14.83
N LEU A 188 13.62 2.70 14.70
CA LEU A 188 12.31 2.23 14.25
C LEU A 188 11.44 1.67 15.37
N SER A 189 12.05 1.14 16.43
CA SER A 189 11.39 0.77 17.68
C SER A 189 11.93 1.64 18.80
N ASP A 190 11.12 1.99 19.78
CA ASP A 190 11.64 2.59 20.98
C ASP A 190 12.31 1.51 21.86
N ALA A 191 13.05 1.93 22.89
CA ALA A 191 13.86 1.04 23.74
C ALA A 191 13.03 0.05 24.58
N SER A 192 11.70 0.09 24.51
CA SER A 192 10.79 -0.71 25.35
C SER A 192 10.06 -1.83 24.63
N GLY A 193 10.23 -1.98 23.30
CA GLY A 193 9.61 -3.07 22.53
C GLY A 193 9.40 -2.72 21.06
N ALA A 194 9.36 -3.73 20.22
CA ALA A 194 9.11 -3.58 18.79
C ALA A 194 7.65 -3.25 18.54
N ASP A 195 7.31 -1.97 18.40
CA ASP A 195 5.99 -1.57 17.98
C ASP A 195 5.78 -1.89 16.50
N GLN A 196 4.59 -2.39 16.17
CA GLN A 196 4.19 -2.64 14.79
C GLN A 196 4.02 -1.31 14.06
N ILE A 197 4.61 -1.20 12.87
CA ILE A 197 4.46 -0.03 12.01
C ILE A 197 3.33 -0.30 11.02
N TRP A 198 2.26 0.47 11.17
CA TRP A 198 1.07 0.40 10.30
C TRP A 198 1.17 1.45 9.20
N MET A 199 0.92 1.02 7.97
CA MET A 199 1.00 1.86 6.78
C MET A 199 -0.26 1.69 5.95
N GLU A 200 -1.12 2.72 5.95
CA GLU A 200 -2.36 2.77 5.18
C GLU A 200 -2.06 3.33 3.78
N ARG A 201 -2.41 2.62 2.73
CA ARG A 201 -2.12 3.00 1.34
C ARG A 201 -3.37 3.01 0.49
N GLY A 202 -3.56 4.08 -0.29
CA GLY A 202 -4.55 4.17 -1.37
C GLY A 202 -3.84 4.45 -2.70
N THR A 203 -4.08 3.62 -3.71
CA THR A 203 -3.45 3.74 -5.03
C THR A 203 -4.45 3.58 -6.16
N VAL A 204 -4.13 4.20 -7.30
CA VAL A 204 -4.85 4.06 -8.56
C VAL A 204 -3.82 3.94 -9.69
N GLY A 205 -4.15 3.20 -10.74
CA GLY A 205 -3.25 3.02 -11.87
C GLY A 205 -3.83 2.15 -12.96
N LEU A 206 -2.96 1.72 -13.85
CA LEU A 206 -3.30 0.89 -15.00
C LEU A 206 -2.77 -0.52 -14.85
N ALA A 207 -3.57 -1.47 -15.31
CA ALA A 207 -3.21 -2.86 -15.45
C ALA A 207 -3.27 -3.27 -16.93
N TYR A 208 -2.31 -4.10 -17.34
CA TYR A 208 -2.24 -4.71 -18.66
C TYR A 208 -2.31 -6.22 -18.54
N ARG A 209 -3.13 -6.85 -19.36
CA ARG A 209 -3.37 -8.31 -19.39
C ARG A 209 -2.82 -8.91 -20.67
N PHE A 210 -2.11 -10.01 -20.48
CA PHE A 210 -1.55 -10.81 -21.56
C PHE A 210 -2.45 -11.99 -21.90
#